data_539e78055875d8b15504942c5fbca529
#
_entry.id   539e78055875d8b15504942c5fbca529
#
_cell.length_a   1.000
_cell.length_b   1.000
_cell.length_c   1.000
_cell.angle_alpha   90.00
_cell.angle_beta   90.00
_cell.angle_gamma   90.00
#
_symmetry.space_group_name_H-M   'P 1'
#
loop_
_entity.id
_entity.type
_entity.pdbx_description
1 polymer ?
#
loop_
_entity_poly.entity_id
_entity_poly.type
_entity_poly.pdbx_seq_one_letter_code
_entity_poly.pdbx_strand_id
1 'polypeptide(L)'
;VGVWQLVGATAHHFGVKSDQWYDGRQDVLASTDAALDYLSYLHKRFDGNWLHALAAYNSGEGRVKRAIEKNKKRGKSTDYWSLSLPKETADYVPKLLALSYLVKHPQKGIKRPKLAYKPFTTQMNIGQQFDFSVIAKLSGIGSKQLHAINQGYLKNQSSPNGPHTLLLPIGQEALLKSQFFKSNFAGEYIVKQNDTLYSIARRFSMSVKALKQLNNKNNNLIGVGEKLLVGQPKTLPSTLT
;
A
#
# COMPACT_ATOMS: atom_id res chain seq x y z
N VAL A 1 12.19 -6.01 7.46
CA VAL A 1 10.87 -6.69 7.37
C VAL A 1 10.27 -6.47 6.00
N GLY A 2 9.24 -7.25 5.64
CA GLY A 2 8.53 -7.17 4.35
C GLY A 2 9.33 -7.70 3.16
N VAL A 3 8.74 -7.60 1.97
CA VAL A 3 9.30 -8.14 0.72
C VAL A 3 10.62 -7.45 0.35
N TRP A 4 10.71 -6.15 0.56
CA TRP A 4 11.83 -5.30 0.16
C TRP A 4 12.92 -5.15 1.22
N GLN A 5 12.71 -5.65 2.44
CA GLN A 5 13.65 -5.59 3.56
C GLN A 5 14.20 -4.18 3.85
N LEU A 6 13.39 -3.14 3.61
CA LEU A 6 13.78 -1.76 3.90
C LEU A 6 14.06 -1.57 5.38
N VAL A 7 15.17 -0.93 5.72
CA VAL A 7 15.44 -0.49 7.08
C VAL A 7 14.58 0.72 7.43
N GLY A 8 14.21 0.88 8.73
CA GLY A 8 13.25 1.87 9.16
C GLY A 8 13.57 3.30 8.71
N ALA A 9 14.81 3.75 8.88
CA ALA A 9 15.22 5.09 8.48
C ALA A 9 15.08 5.33 6.97
N THR A 10 15.48 4.35 6.14
CA THR A 10 15.32 4.43 4.67
C THR A 10 13.86 4.44 4.31
N ALA A 11 13.06 3.53 4.87
CA ALA A 11 11.63 3.46 4.61
C ALA A 11 10.93 4.79 4.92
N HIS A 12 11.20 5.36 6.08
CA HIS A 12 10.65 6.66 6.48
C HIS A 12 11.09 7.79 5.53
N HIS A 13 12.36 7.82 5.11
CA HIS A 13 12.88 8.81 4.17
C HIS A 13 12.14 8.77 2.81
N PHE A 14 11.74 7.58 2.36
CA PHE A 14 10.97 7.37 1.13
C PHE A 14 9.46 7.26 1.38
N GLY A 15 8.94 7.89 2.45
CA GLY A 15 7.53 8.12 2.65
C GLY A 15 6.74 6.94 3.25
N VAL A 16 7.40 5.85 3.63
CA VAL A 16 6.73 4.71 4.29
C VAL A 16 6.38 5.09 5.72
N LYS A 17 5.10 5.06 6.03
CA LYS A 17 4.57 5.30 7.38
C LYS A 17 4.67 4.04 8.23
N SER A 18 5.01 4.21 9.50
CA SER A 18 4.98 3.12 10.49
C SER A 18 4.63 3.69 11.86
N ASP A 19 3.71 3.03 12.55
CA ASP A 19 3.30 3.32 13.92
C ASP A 19 2.96 2.01 14.67
N GLN A 20 2.31 2.12 15.82
CA GLN A 20 1.89 0.94 16.60
C GLN A 20 0.75 0.12 15.97
N TRP A 21 0.12 0.61 14.88
CA TRP A 21 -1.01 0.01 14.19
C TRP A 21 -0.65 -0.51 12.81
N TYR A 22 0.35 0.12 12.19
CA TYR A 22 0.68 -0.09 10.80
C TYR A 22 2.19 0.01 10.58
N ASP A 23 2.76 -0.96 9.86
CA ASP A 23 4.13 -0.93 9.35
C ASP A 23 4.10 -1.04 7.82
N GLY A 24 4.22 0.09 7.16
CA GLY A 24 4.17 0.16 5.70
C GLY A 24 5.33 -0.58 5.01
N ARG A 25 6.37 -0.98 5.73
CA ARG A 25 7.42 -1.86 5.19
C ARG A 25 6.89 -3.26 4.87
N GLN A 26 5.80 -3.68 5.52
CA GLN A 26 5.11 -4.94 5.27
C GLN A 26 3.93 -4.78 4.29
N ASP A 27 3.51 -3.56 4.00
CA ASP A 27 2.55 -3.27 2.94
C ASP A 27 3.25 -3.40 1.57
N VAL A 28 2.75 -4.31 0.76
CA VAL A 28 3.40 -4.65 -0.53
C VAL A 28 3.41 -3.47 -1.50
N LEU A 29 2.37 -2.63 -1.52
CA LEU A 29 2.30 -1.47 -2.40
C LEU A 29 3.21 -0.35 -1.87
N ALA A 30 3.00 0.08 -0.62
CA ALA A 30 3.77 1.17 -0.03
C ALA A 30 5.28 0.86 -0.01
N SER A 31 5.66 -0.38 0.33
CA SER A 31 7.07 -0.77 0.34
C SER A 31 7.67 -0.92 -1.06
N THR A 32 6.87 -1.30 -2.07
CA THR A 32 7.33 -1.38 -3.44
C THR A 32 7.60 0.00 -4.02
N ASP A 33 6.68 0.95 -3.84
CA ASP A 33 6.87 2.32 -4.30
C ASP A 33 8.13 2.93 -3.67
N ALA A 34 8.28 2.82 -2.36
CA ALA A 34 9.48 3.31 -1.66
C ALA A 34 10.79 2.62 -2.11
N ALA A 35 10.75 1.31 -2.39
CA ALA A 35 11.92 0.58 -2.88
C ALA A 35 12.32 1.01 -4.29
N LEU A 36 11.37 1.26 -5.18
CA LEU A 36 11.61 1.77 -6.52
C LEU A 36 12.17 3.18 -6.49
N ASP A 37 11.65 4.04 -5.63
CA ASP A 37 12.16 5.39 -5.43
C ASP A 37 13.59 5.37 -4.87
N TYR A 38 13.85 4.51 -3.89
CA TYR A 38 15.19 4.33 -3.33
C TYR A 38 16.18 3.80 -4.36
N LEU A 39 15.80 2.80 -5.16
CA LEU A 39 16.65 2.28 -6.24
C LEU A 39 16.92 3.36 -7.30
N SER A 40 15.92 4.16 -7.65
CA SER A 40 16.07 5.27 -8.59
C SER A 40 17.00 6.35 -8.04
N TYR A 41 16.87 6.68 -6.76
CA TYR A 41 17.81 7.58 -6.06
C TYR A 41 19.23 7.04 -6.09
N LEU A 42 19.44 5.78 -5.73
CA LEU A 42 20.76 5.15 -5.73
C LEU A 42 21.37 5.10 -7.13
N HIS A 43 20.58 4.77 -8.14
CA HIS A 43 21.05 4.76 -9.54
C HIS A 43 21.58 6.14 -9.96
N LYS A 44 20.83 7.20 -9.70
CA LYS A 44 21.29 8.58 -9.94
C LYS A 44 22.52 8.94 -9.11
N ARG A 45 22.56 8.50 -7.86
CA ARG A 45 23.64 8.77 -6.91
C ARG A 45 24.98 8.15 -7.29
N PHE A 46 24.94 7.07 -8.07
CA PHE A 46 26.11 6.36 -8.61
C PHE A 46 26.23 6.53 -10.13
N ASP A 47 25.85 7.69 -10.67
CA ASP A 47 26.06 8.09 -12.07
C ASP A 47 25.54 7.06 -13.09
N GLY A 48 24.40 6.45 -12.79
CA GLY A 48 23.75 5.45 -13.64
C GLY A 48 24.33 4.02 -13.51
N ASN A 49 25.25 3.78 -12.57
CA ASN A 49 25.83 2.45 -12.37
C ASN A 49 24.92 1.56 -11.51
N TRP A 50 24.19 0.65 -12.15
CA TRP A 50 23.29 -0.27 -11.46
C TRP A 50 24.00 -1.23 -10.50
N LEU A 51 25.23 -1.67 -10.77
CA LEU A 51 25.92 -2.60 -9.88
C LEU A 51 26.27 -1.91 -8.56
N HIS A 52 26.70 -0.65 -8.62
CA HIS A 52 26.92 0.16 -7.42
C HIS A 52 25.61 0.47 -6.68
N ALA A 53 24.54 0.79 -7.41
CA ALA A 53 23.23 1.05 -6.83
C ALA A 53 22.68 -0.18 -6.08
N LEU A 54 22.75 -1.36 -6.67
CA LEU A 54 22.33 -2.62 -6.05
C LEU A 54 23.19 -2.99 -4.83
N ALA A 55 24.51 -2.78 -4.93
CA ALA A 55 25.40 -2.95 -3.77
C ALA A 55 25.04 -1.98 -2.63
N ALA A 56 24.72 -0.73 -2.98
CA ALA A 56 24.31 0.30 -2.02
C ALA A 56 22.94 0.03 -1.41
N TYR A 57 22.01 -0.53 -2.16
CA TYR A 57 20.73 -0.99 -1.63
C TYR A 57 20.92 -2.03 -0.51
N ASN A 58 21.81 -2.99 -0.72
CA ASN A 58 22.09 -4.05 0.26
C ASN A 58 22.91 -3.56 1.46
N SER A 59 23.97 -2.76 1.25
CA SER A 59 24.94 -2.42 2.30
C SER A 59 24.97 -0.96 2.73
N GLY A 60 24.14 -0.12 2.13
CA GLY A 60 24.12 1.31 2.33
C GLY A 60 25.09 2.09 1.43
N GLU A 61 24.61 3.23 0.92
CA GLU A 61 25.35 4.06 -0.05
C GLU A 61 26.71 4.54 0.46
N GLY A 62 26.79 4.90 1.74
CA GLY A 62 28.04 5.40 2.33
C GLY A 62 29.16 4.36 2.33
N ARG A 63 28.83 3.08 2.42
CA ARG A 63 29.82 2.00 2.37
C ARG A 63 30.39 1.84 0.96
N VAL A 64 29.53 1.80 -0.04
CA VAL A 64 29.95 1.68 -1.45
C VAL A 64 30.77 2.91 -1.85
N LYS A 65 30.33 4.11 -1.49
CA LYS A 65 31.07 5.35 -1.73
C LYS A 65 32.49 5.29 -1.16
N ARG A 66 32.65 4.89 0.12
CA ARG A 66 33.97 4.76 0.74
C ARG A 66 34.84 3.72 0.04
N ALA A 67 34.28 2.61 -0.44
CA ALA A 67 35.01 1.60 -1.19
C ALA A 67 35.52 2.15 -2.54
N ILE A 68 34.69 2.88 -3.27
CA ILE A 68 35.04 3.57 -4.51
C ILE A 68 36.18 4.56 -4.27
N GLU A 69 36.03 5.46 -3.29
CA GLU A 69 37.04 6.47 -2.95
C GLU A 69 38.38 5.84 -2.52
N LYS A 70 38.34 4.75 -1.76
CA LYS A 70 39.51 4.01 -1.36
C LYS A 70 40.28 3.45 -2.57
N ASN A 71 39.56 2.88 -3.54
CA ASN A 71 40.18 2.36 -4.76
C ASN A 71 40.74 3.50 -5.63
N LYS A 72 39.96 4.59 -5.80
CA LYS A 72 40.41 5.77 -6.55
C LYS A 72 41.73 6.35 -6.01
N LYS A 73 41.83 6.51 -4.67
CA LYS A 73 43.06 6.99 -4.02
C LYS A 73 44.26 6.05 -4.22
N ARG A 74 44.01 4.78 -4.52
CA ARG A 74 45.07 3.76 -4.75
C ARG A 74 45.36 3.48 -6.22
N GLY A 75 44.76 4.26 -7.14
CA GLY A 75 44.89 4.03 -8.58
C GLY A 75 44.30 2.69 -9.05
N LYS A 76 43.35 2.11 -8.27
CA LYS A 76 42.68 0.85 -8.62
C LYS A 76 41.37 1.12 -9.33
N SER A 77 40.89 0.12 -10.10
CA SER A 77 39.58 0.17 -10.71
C SER A 77 38.48 0.42 -9.65
N THR A 78 37.50 1.25 -10.00
CA THR A 78 36.31 1.56 -9.21
C THR A 78 35.09 0.73 -9.61
N ASP A 79 35.25 -0.21 -10.56
CA ASP A 79 34.15 -1.14 -10.92
C ASP A 79 33.76 -1.99 -9.76
N TYR A 80 32.45 -2.31 -9.68
CA TYR A 80 31.87 -3.11 -8.60
C TYR A 80 32.74 -4.34 -8.26
N TRP A 81 33.21 -5.07 -9.26
CA TRP A 81 34.01 -6.31 -9.11
C TRP A 81 35.38 -6.10 -8.44
N SER A 82 35.86 -4.88 -8.46
CA SER A 82 37.16 -4.48 -7.87
C SER A 82 36.98 -3.88 -6.46
N LEU A 83 35.75 -3.65 -6.00
CA LEU A 83 35.49 -3.04 -4.69
C LEU A 83 35.64 -4.06 -3.56
N SER A 84 36.28 -3.66 -2.47
CA SER A 84 36.31 -4.41 -1.23
C SER A 84 35.03 -4.14 -0.45
N LEU A 85 34.01 -4.97 -0.66
CA LEU A 85 32.71 -4.92 0.00
C LEU A 85 32.56 -6.09 0.99
N PRO A 86 31.61 -6.02 1.95
CA PRO A 86 31.29 -7.16 2.79
C PRO A 86 30.89 -8.37 1.95
N LYS A 87 31.23 -9.57 2.44
CA LYS A 87 30.95 -10.83 1.75
C LYS A 87 29.49 -10.95 1.34
N GLU A 88 28.55 -10.57 2.22
CA GLU A 88 27.11 -10.56 1.92
C GLU A 88 26.82 -9.72 0.67
N THR A 89 27.36 -8.49 0.60
CA THR A 89 27.11 -7.57 -0.54
C THR A 89 27.81 -8.07 -1.81
N ALA A 90 29.03 -8.59 -1.67
CA ALA A 90 29.79 -9.16 -2.79
C ALA A 90 29.08 -10.39 -3.38
N ASP A 91 28.33 -11.14 -2.58
CA ASP A 91 27.54 -12.29 -3.03
C ASP A 91 26.14 -11.88 -3.54
N TYR A 92 25.55 -10.78 -2.99
CA TYR A 92 24.19 -10.35 -3.28
C TYR A 92 23.98 -9.98 -4.75
N VAL A 93 24.83 -9.11 -5.28
CA VAL A 93 24.66 -8.59 -6.66
C VAL A 93 24.79 -9.71 -7.69
N PRO A 94 25.85 -10.59 -7.64
CA PRO A 94 25.93 -11.73 -8.55
C PRO A 94 24.74 -12.68 -8.47
N LYS A 95 24.24 -12.96 -7.25
CA LYS A 95 23.05 -13.81 -7.06
C LYS A 95 21.82 -13.19 -7.71
N LEU A 96 21.61 -11.87 -7.54
CA LEU A 96 20.50 -11.16 -8.16
C LEU A 96 20.58 -11.20 -9.68
N LEU A 97 21.78 -10.97 -10.24
CA LEU A 97 22.00 -11.07 -11.69
C LEU A 97 21.75 -12.47 -12.22
N ALA A 98 22.25 -13.51 -11.51
CA ALA A 98 22.03 -14.90 -11.88
C ALA A 98 20.53 -15.26 -11.86
N LEU A 99 19.78 -14.87 -10.80
CA LEU A 99 18.34 -15.06 -10.74
C LEU A 99 17.60 -14.34 -11.87
N SER A 100 17.99 -13.08 -12.14
CA SER A 100 17.40 -12.31 -13.25
C SER A 100 17.64 -12.99 -14.59
N TYR A 101 18.85 -13.51 -14.80
CA TYR A 101 19.19 -14.29 -16.00
C TYR A 101 18.32 -15.54 -16.12
N LEU A 102 18.23 -16.35 -15.06
CA LEU A 102 17.43 -17.57 -15.03
C LEU A 102 15.92 -17.31 -15.25
N VAL A 103 15.40 -16.22 -14.67
CA VAL A 103 14.02 -15.80 -14.91
C VAL A 103 13.80 -15.41 -16.37
N LYS A 104 14.76 -14.78 -17.02
CA LYS A 104 14.68 -14.46 -18.46
C LYS A 104 14.84 -15.69 -19.37
N HIS A 105 15.53 -16.72 -18.89
CA HIS A 105 15.84 -17.92 -19.66
C HIS A 105 15.29 -19.20 -18.97
N PRO A 106 13.96 -19.41 -18.94
CA PRO A 106 13.32 -20.49 -18.20
C PRO A 106 13.79 -21.89 -18.62
N GLN A 107 14.28 -22.04 -19.86
CA GLN A 107 14.89 -23.27 -20.37
C GLN A 107 16.18 -23.67 -19.61
N LYS A 108 16.77 -22.78 -18.83
CA LYS A 108 17.99 -23.03 -18.03
C LYS A 108 17.70 -23.59 -16.63
N GLY A 109 16.48 -24.05 -16.36
CA GLY A 109 16.17 -24.86 -15.17
C GLY A 109 15.18 -24.28 -14.16
N ILE A 110 14.77 -23.01 -14.28
CA ILE A 110 13.70 -22.46 -13.43
C ILE A 110 12.35 -22.59 -14.14
N LYS A 111 11.48 -23.47 -13.63
CA LYS A 111 10.08 -23.50 -14.06
C LYS A 111 9.39 -22.24 -13.51
N ARG A 112 9.08 -21.30 -14.38
CA ARG A 112 8.23 -20.17 -13.98
C ARG A 112 6.85 -20.67 -13.61
N PRO A 113 6.28 -20.27 -12.45
CA PRO A 113 4.86 -20.49 -12.24
C PRO A 113 4.09 -19.77 -13.36
N LYS A 114 3.01 -20.40 -13.85
CA LYS A 114 2.07 -19.73 -14.76
C LYS A 114 1.36 -18.63 -13.99
N LEU A 115 1.94 -17.43 -13.96
CA LEU A 115 1.30 -16.26 -13.36
C LEU A 115 0.34 -15.67 -14.38
N ALA A 116 -0.90 -15.49 -13.98
CA ALA A 116 -1.81 -14.65 -14.73
C ALA A 116 -1.31 -13.20 -14.64
N TYR A 117 -0.98 -12.59 -15.78
CA TYR A 117 -0.61 -11.17 -15.85
C TYR A 117 -1.84 -10.25 -15.67
N LYS A 118 -2.72 -10.61 -14.74
CA LYS A 118 -3.89 -9.83 -14.38
C LYS A 118 -3.81 -9.51 -12.89
N PRO A 119 -4.12 -8.27 -12.49
CA PRO A 119 -4.28 -7.95 -11.08
C PRO A 119 -5.28 -8.93 -10.45
N PHE A 120 -5.02 -9.42 -9.26
CA PHE A 120 -5.95 -10.24 -8.49
C PHE A 120 -6.47 -9.51 -7.24
N THR A 121 -5.91 -8.36 -6.94
CA THR A 121 -6.35 -7.46 -5.87
C THR A 121 -6.62 -6.08 -6.41
N THR A 122 -7.49 -5.37 -5.72
CA THR A 122 -7.75 -3.94 -5.90
C THR A 122 -7.59 -3.23 -4.55
N GLN A 123 -7.21 -1.95 -4.59
CA GLN A 123 -7.10 -1.13 -3.39
C GLN A 123 -8.42 -0.39 -3.17
N MET A 124 -8.92 -0.44 -1.94
CA MET A 124 -10.12 0.27 -1.53
C MET A 124 -9.83 1.20 -0.35
N ASN A 125 -10.24 2.46 -0.46
CA ASN A 125 -10.21 3.39 0.66
C ASN A 125 -11.55 3.33 1.40
N ILE A 126 -11.51 2.96 2.69
CA ILE A 126 -12.66 2.91 3.58
C ILE A 126 -13.03 4.31 4.10
N GLY A 127 -12.06 5.25 4.10
CA GLY A 127 -12.26 6.65 4.50
C GLY A 127 -12.28 6.90 6.00
N GLN A 128 -12.24 5.86 6.83
CA GLN A 128 -12.24 5.93 8.30
C GLN A 128 -11.54 4.72 8.91
N GLN A 129 -11.29 4.76 10.20
CA GLN A 129 -10.83 3.59 10.94
C GLN A 129 -11.77 2.40 10.75
N PHE A 130 -11.23 1.20 10.56
CA PHE A 130 -11.99 -0.03 10.36
C PHE A 130 -11.41 -1.19 11.16
N ASP A 131 -12.27 -2.19 11.38
CA ASP A 131 -11.91 -3.48 11.98
C ASP A 131 -11.89 -4.57 10.92
N PHE A 132 -10.83 -5.37 10.89
CA PHE A 132 -10.65 -6.45 9.90
C PHE A 132 -11.71 -7.54 10.00
N SER A 133 -12.19 -7.84 11.21
CA SER A 133 -13.24 -8.86 11.41
C SER A 133 -14.56 -8.39 10.78
N VAL A 134 -14.85 -7.10 10.89
CA VAL A 134 -16.04 -6.49 10.28
C VAL A 134 -15.91 -6.47 8.77
N ILE A 135 -14.76 -6.02 8.25
CA ILE A 135 -14.51 -6.03 6.81
C ILE A 135 -14.59 -7.46 6.24
N ALA A 136 -14.01 -8.45 6.91
CA ALA A 136 -14.08 -9.84 6.52
C ALA A 136 -15.54 -10.34 6.42
N LYS A 137 -16.35 -10.05 7.45
CA LYS A 137 -17.78 -10.41 7.49
C LYS A 137 -18.58 -9.74 6.35
N LEU A 138 -18.36 -8.43 6.12
CA LEU A 138 -19.11 -7.67 5.12
C LEU A 138 -18.67 -8.01 3.68
N SER A 139 -17.41 -8.35 3.46
CA SER A 139 -16.89 -8.70 2.14
C SER A 139 -17.02 -10.18 1.79
N GLY A 140 -17.33 -11.04 2.77
CA GLY A 140 -17.32 -12.49 2.60
C GLY A 140 -15.93 -13.10 2.44
N ILE A 141 -14.86 -12.34 2.69
CA ILE A 141 -13.47 -12.79 2.60
C ILE A 141 -13.07 -13.42 3.94
N GLY A 142 -12.39 -14.57 3.90
CA GLY A 142 -11.86 -15.17 5.13
C GLY A 142 -10.85 -14.23 5.82
N SER A 143 -10.96 -14.04 7.14
CA SER A 143 -10.11 -13.12 7.91
C SER A 143 -8.61 -13.39 7.70
N LYS A 144 -8.18 -14.65 7.66
CA LYS A 144 -6.78 -15.03 7.39
C LYS A 144 -6.31 -14.56 6.01
N GLN A 145 -7.16 -14.69 4.99
CA GLN A 145 -6.85 -14.24 3.63
C GLN A 145 -6.76 -12.72 3.57
N LEU A 146 -7.69 -12.02 4.22
CA LEU A 146 -7.70 -10.56 4.26
C LEU A 146 -6.42 -10.01 4.93
N HIS A 147 -6.02 -10.57 6.06
CA HIS A 147 -4.75 -10.23 6.71
C HIS A 147 -3.53 -10.57 5.86
N ALA A 148 -3.52 -11.73 5.20
CA ALA A 148 -2.39 -12.17 4.38
C ALA A 148 -2.07 -11.21 3.21
N ILE A 149 -3.07 -10.54 2.65
CA ILE A 149 -2.88 -9.54 1.59
C ILE A 149 -2.71 -8.11 2.11
N ASN A 150 -2.86 -7.89 3.44
CA ASN A 150 -2.78 -6.59 4.11
C ASN A 150 -1.79 -6.62 5.29
N GLN A 151 -0.62 -7.22 5.10
CA GLN A 151 0.37 -7.45 6.16
C GLN A 151 0.91 -6.18 6.82
N GLY A 152 0.71 -5.02 6.21
CA GLY A 152 1.09 -3.73 6.82
C GLY A 152 0.32 -3.43 8.10
N TYR A 153 -0.88 -3.97 8.28
CA TYR A 153 -1.67 -3.75 9.50
C TYR A 153 -1.25 -4.73 10.60
N LEU A 154 -0.76 -4.18 11.71
CA LEU A 154 -0.24 -4.94 12.85
C LEU A 154 -1.31 -5.38 13.85
N LYS A 155 -2.50 -4.78 13.77
CA LYS A 155 -3.64 -5.04 14.65
C LYS A 155 -4.88 -5.37 13.84
N ASN A 156 -5.90 -5.90 14.50
CA ASN A 156 -7.19 -6.16 13.88
C ASN A 156 -7.95 -4.87 13.49
N GLN A 157 -7.51 -3.72 13.99
CA GLN A 157 -8.03 -2.40 13.63
C GLN A 157 -6.98 -1.58 12.91
N SER A 158 -7.39 -0.75 11.94
CA SER A 158 -6.53 0.27 11.35
C SER A 158 -6.25 1.41 12.33
N SER A 159 -5.19 2.19 12.08
CA SER A 159 -4.91 3.39 12.87
C SER A 159 -6.06 4.41 12.75
N PRO A 160 -6.40 5.15 13.83
CA PRO A 160 -7.31 6.28 13.73
C PRO A 160 -6.88 7.35 12.72
N ASN A 161 -5.56 7.49 12.55
CA ASN A 161 -4.94 8.49 11.66
C ASN A 161 -4.61 7.95 10.26
N GLY A 162 -5.05 6.71 9.95
CA GLY A 162 -4.75 6.03 8.68
C GLY A 162 -3.39 5.33 8.63
N PRO A 163 -3.12 4.66 7.53
CA PRO A 163 -3.95 4.61 6.32
C PRO A 163 -5.30 3.90 6.56
N HIS A 164 -6.31 4.30 5.78
CA HIS A 164 -7.62 3.67 5.80
C HIS A 164 -7.92 2.94 4.48
N THR A 165 -6.88 2.52 3.80
CA THR A 165 -6.94 1.77 2.55
C THR A 165 -6.57 0.31 2.82
N LEU A 166 -7.21 -0.61 2.12
CA LEU A 166 -6.86 -2.03 2.16
C LEU A 166 -6.93 -2.65 0.78
N LEU A 167 -6.22 -3.75 0.61
CA LEU A 167 -6.31 -4.60 -0.57
C LEU A 167 -7.45 -5.61 -0.40
N LEU A 168 -8.21 -5.80 -1.46
CA LEU A 168 -9.27 -6.80 -1.57
C LEU A 168 -9.04 -7.63 -2.83
N PRO A 169 -9.44 -8.91 -2.88
CA PRO A 169 -9.57 -9.63 -4.13
C PRO A 169 -10.53 -8.88 -5.08
N ILE A 170 -10.18 -8.84 -6.36
CA ILE A 170 -11.03 -8.20 -7.38
C ILE A 170 -12.43 -8.82 -7.37
N GLY A 171 -13.45 -7.95 -7.46
CA GLY A 171 -14.86 -8.33 -7.41
C GLY A 171 -15.50 -8.26 -6.02
N GLN A 172 -14.71 -8.16 -4.96
CA GLN A 172 -15.23 -8.06 -3.59
C GLN A 172 -15.51 -6.62 -3.13
N GLU A 173 -14.96 -5.63 -3.84
CA GLU A 173 -15.16 -4.21 -3.51
C GLU A 173 -16.62 -3.76 -3.64
N ALA A 174 -17.35 -4.27 -4.64
CA ALA A 174 -18.75 -3.92 -4.85
C ALA A 174 -19.63 -4.48 -3.71
N LEU A 175 -19.39 -5.74 -3.32
CA LEU A 175 -20.08 -6.37 -2.20
C LEU A 175 -19.79 -5.64 -0.89
N LEU A 176 -18.52 -5.38 -0.60
CA LEU A 176 -18.13 -4.65 0.61
C LEU A 176 -18.77 -3.26 0.64
N LYS A 177 -18.72 -2.50 -0.46
CA LYS A 177 -19.39 -1.19 -0.53
C LYS A 177 -20.87 -1.29 -0.22
N SER A 178 -21.58 -2.20 -0.87
CA SER A 178 -23.03 -2.35 -0.68
C SER A 178 -23.38 -2.73 0.77
N GLN A 179 -22.65 -3.65 1.36
CA GLN A 179 -22.87 -4.10 2.75
C GLN A 179 -22.41 -3.04 3.76
N PHE A 180 -21.28 -2.40 3.51
CA PHE A 180 -20.78 -1.32 4.36
C PHE A 180 -21.74 -0.14 4.39
N PHE A 181 -22.28 0.25 3.24
CA PHE A 181 -23.31 1.28 3.18
C PHE A 181 -24.59 0.86 3.89
N LYS A 182 -25.05 -0.36 3.71
CA LYS A 182 -26.25 -0.87 4.43
C LYS A 182 -26.06 -0.88 5.95
N SER A 183 -24.89 -1.29 6.44
CA SER A 183 -24.60 -1.38 7.89
C SER A 183 -24.42 -0.02 8.57
N ASN A 184 -23.97 0.99 7.82
CA ASN A 184 -23.77 2.37 8.31
C ASN A 184 -24.98 3.28 8.03
N PHE A 185 -26.08 2.71 7.59
CA PHE A 185 -27.24 3.42 7.11
C PHE A 185 -28.16 3.82 8.24
N ALA A 186 -28.47 5.11 8.42
CA ALA A 186 -29.42 5.59 9.42
C ALA A 186 -30.86 5.66 8.88
N GLY A 187 -31.09 5.63 7.58
CA GLY A 187 -32.40 5.67 6.98
C GLY A 187 -32.50 6.44 5.67
N GLU A 188 -33.72 6.51 5.13
CA GLU A 188 -34.06 7.39 4.02
C GLU A 188 -34.48 8.77 4.55
N TYR A 189 -34.02 9.82 3.89
CA TYR A 189 -34.47 11.18 4.12
C TYR A 189 -35.19 11.70 2.88
N ILE A 190 -36.40 12.24 3.07
CA ILE A 190 -37.13 12.88 1.96
C ILE A 190 -36.75 14.36 1.96
N VAL A 191 -36.19 14.81 0.85
CA VAL A 191 -35.78 16.20 0.64
C VAL A 191 -36.98 17.13 0.81
N LYS A 192 -36.83 18.12 1.65
CA LYS A 192 -37.87 19.13 1.92
C LYS A 192 -37.53 20.43 1.19
N GLN A 193 -38.49 21.33 1.12
CA GLN A 193 -38.28 22.66 0.60
C GLN A 193 -37.13 23.38 1.35
N ASN A 194 -36.27 24.08 0.62
CA ASN A 194 -35.06 24.76 1.11
C ASN A 194 -33.93 23.82 1.60
N ASP A 195 -34.03 22.52 1.43
CA ASP A 195 -32.89 21.65 1.68
C ASP A 195 -31.81 21.81 0.61
N THR A 196 -30.58 21.67 1.05
CA THR A 196 -29.38 21.55 0.20
C THR A 196 -28.63 20.29 0.59
N LEU A 197 -27.77 19.77 -0.30
CA LEU A 197 -26.90 18.65 0.08
C LEU A 197 -26.04 18.99 1.29
N TYR A 198 -25.68 20.29 1.45
CA TYR A 198 -24.91 20.74 2.61
C TYR A 198 -25.72 20.69 3.89
N SER A 199 -26.98 21.22 3.90
CA SER A 199 -27.84 21.19 5.08
C SER A 199 -28.19 19.77 5.52
N ILE A 200 -28.47 18.89 4.53
CA ILE A 200 -28.76 17.48 4.78
C ILE A 200 -27.52 16.76 5.34
N ALA A 201 -26.36 16.91 4.67
CA ALA A 201 -25.11 16.31 5.14
C ALA A 201 -24.77 16.72 6.58
N ARG A 202 -24.88 18.02 6.89
CA ARG A 202 -24.68 18.55 8.26
C ARG A 202 -25.66 17.95 9.26
N ARG A 203 -26.96 17.84 8.91
CA ARG A 203 -28.01 17.24 9.79
C ARG A 203 -27.68 15.81 10.17
N PHE A 204 -27.12 15.03 9.25
CA PHE A 204 -26.77 13.63 9.45
C PHE A 204 -25.30 13.39 9.74
N SER A 205 -24.55 14.44 10.12
CA SER A 205 -23.11 14.40 10.44
C SER A 205 -22.27 13.72 9.36
N MET A 206 -22.61 13.96 8.08
CA MET A 206 -21.91 13.45 6.89
C MET A 206 -21.14 14.58 6.20
N SER A 207 -20.15 14.22 5.41
CA SER A 207 -19.63 15.16 4.41
C SER A 207 -20.55 15.16 3.17
N VAL A 208 -20.63 16.29 2.46
CA VAL A 208 -21.37 16.38 1.18
C VAL A 208 -20.87 15.34 0.19
N LYS A 209 -19.56 15.09 0.18
CA LYS A 209 -18.94 14.05 -0.66
C LYS A 209 -19.47 12.66 -0.31
N ALA A 210 -19.55 12.32 0.97
CA ALA A 210 -20.08 11.04 1.43
C ALA A 210 -21.57 10.90 1.10
N LEU A 211 -22.36 11.96 1.30
CA LEU A 211 -23.79 11.95 0.96
C LEU A 211 -24.01 11.75 -0.56
N LYS A 212 -23.22 12.40 -1.40
CA LYS A 212 -23.26 12.22 -2.86
C LYS A 212 -22.88 10.79 -3.26
N GLN A 213 -21.79 10.26 -2.72
CA GLN A 213 -21.35 8.89 -3.00
C GLN A 213 -22.40 7.85 -2.58
N LEU A 214 -23.02 8.04 -1.40
CA LEU A 214 -24.06 7.16 -0.88
C LEU A 214 -25.28 7.09 -1.82
N ASN A 215 -25.57 8.21 -2.50
CA ASN A 215 -26.72 8.35 -3.39
C ASN A 215 -26.37 8.31 -4.90
N ASN A 216 -25.15 7.91 -5.25
CA ASN A 216 -24.65 7.86 -6.63
C ASN A 216 -24.83 9.19 -7.40
N LYS A 217 -24.74 10.33 -6.70
CA LYS A 217 -24.90 11.67 -7.31
C LYS A 217 -23.57 12.23 -7.78
N ASN A 218 -23.54 12.65 -9.04
CA ASN A 218 -22.37 13.29 -9.64
C ASN A 218 -22.42 14.84 -9.56
N ASN A 219 -23.62 15.40 -9.33
CA ASN A 219 -23.86 16.84 -9.21
C ASN A 219 -24.41 17.21 -7.83
N ASN A 220 -24.73 18.48 -7.61
CA ASN A 220 -25.29 18.98 -6.35
C ASN A 220 -26.81 19.21 -6.41
N LEU A 221 -27.47 18.80 -7.47
CA LEU A 221 -28.91 19.00 -7.64
C LEU A 221 -29.69 17.97 -6.82
N ILE A 222 -30.69 18.44 -6.08
CA ILE A 222 -31.66 17.64 -5.36
C ILE A 222 -33.04 18.24 -5.55
N GLY A 223 -34.07 17.39 -5.66
CA GLY A 223 -35.46 17.81 -5.83
C GLY A 223 -36.26 17.62 -4.53
N VAL A 224 -37.21 18.51 -4.27
CA VAL A 224 -38.18 18.32 -3.18
C VAL A 224 -38.92 17.01 -3.40
N GLY A 225 -39.03 16.18 -2.36
CA GLY A 225 -39.62 14.84 -2.43
C GLY A 225 -38.61 13.74 -2.85
N GLU A 226 -37.41 14.10 -3.27
CA GLU A 226 -36.36 13.11 -3.58
C GLU A 226 -35.98 12.35 -2.31
N LYS A 227 -35.86 11.03 -2.43
CA LYS A 227 -35.39 10.17 -1.33
C LYS A 227 -33.89 10.08 -1.38
N LEU A 228 -33.23 10.52 -0.33
CA LEU A 228 -31.80 10.38 -0.15
C LEU A 228 -31.50 9.40 0.97
N LEU A 229 -30.55 8.54 0.68
CA LEU A 229 -29.97 7.68 1.69
C LEU A 229 -29.08 8.54 2.59
N VAL A 230 -29.31 8.51 3.89
CA VAL A 230 -28.59 9.31 4.88
C VAL A 230 -28.10 8.43 6.01
N GLY A 231 -26.97 8.73 6.60
CA GLY A 231 -26.46 7.99 7.74
C GLY A 231 -25.28 8.71 8.39
N GLN A 232 -25.17 8.54 9.69
CA GLN A 232 -23.89 8.82 10.33
C GLN A 232 -22.94 7.67 9.99
N PRO A 233 -21.64 7.92 9.70
CA PRO A 233 -20.63 6.90 9.81
C PRO A 233 -20.62 6.49 11.29
N LYS A 234 -21.34 5.44 11.64
CA LYS A 234 -21.13 4.79 12.92
C LYS A 234 -19.70 4.33 12.93
N THR A 235 -18.89 4.83 13.86
CA THR A 235 -17.67 4.11 14.25
C THR A 235 -18.08 2.66 14.40
N LEU A 236 -17.46 1.79 13.60
CA LEU A 236 -17.77 0.37 13.66
C LEU A 236 -17.68 -0.06 15.12
N PRO A 237 -18.75 -0.61 15.73
CA PRO A 237 -18.70 -1.00 17.12
C PRO A 237 -17.58 -2.02 17.29
N SER A 238 -16.73 -1.81 18.27
CA SER A 238 -15.63 -2.69 18.66
C SER A 238 -16.12 -4.07 19.16
N THR A 239 -17.43 -4.29 19.19
CA THR A 239 -18.05 -5.52 19.70
C THR A 239 -19.27 -5.87 18.84
N LEU A 240 -19.06 -6.77 17.88
CA LEU A 240 -20.11 -7.71 17.46
C LEU A 240 -19.71 -9.06 18.05
N THR A 241 -20.11 -9.30 19.30
CA THR A 241 -20.22 -10.65 19.86
C THR A 241 -21.30 -11.43 19.13
#